data_c80289fe599a429d2ceea124e0f65216
#
_entry.id   c80289fe599a429d2ceea124e0f65216
#
_cell.length_a   1.000
_cell.length_b   1.000
_cell.length_c   1.000
_cell.angle_alpha   90.00
_cell.angle_beta   90.00
_cell.angle_gamma   90.00
#
_symmetry.space_group_name_H-M   'P 1'
#
loop_
_entity.id
_entity.type
_entity.pdbx_description
1 polymer ?
#
loop_
_entity_poly.entity_id
_entity_poly.type
_entity_poly.pdbx_seq_one_letter_code
_entity_poly.pdbx_strand_id
1 'polypeptide(L)'
;MVGYVDFNPEFLTLSIHEAMACKSVRVAIAASTFLLGLYSAGKPMPMTEAAVLRNIIALLLREPGSEAEILKYSRRAKLRMAELGMEAVCGKGTVGLRERNWFAVKLWNMAIKMAKEKKYDYCTEFFELAAEFFSSGNGEDDANHLLVCKSLIMSVAAKLLTDELNKSPLSDSDLKKGIEMLSRAGKVKIEACQLSRVTDICVFLHDLIFLDILLIQLY
;
A
#
# COMPACT_ATOMS: atom_id res chain seq x y z
N MET A 1 9.85 29.80 18.10
CA MET A 1 8.70 29.28 17.31
C MET A 1 8.19 30.42 16.45
N VAL A 2 8.52 30.42 15.16
CA VAL A 2 7.96 31.40 14.23
C VAL A 2 6.53 30.94 13.95
N GLY A 3 5.54 31.76 14.30
CA GLY A 3 4.12 31.42 14.15
C GLY A 3 3.77 31.26 12.66
N TYR A 4 3.36 30.07 12.28
CA TYR A 4 2.86 29.72 10.93
C TYR A 4 1.45 30.29 10.65
N VAL A 5 1.08 31.40 11.30
CA VAL A 5 -0.31 31.87 11.33
C VAL A 5 -0.80 32.38 9.97
N ASP A 6 0.10 32.82 9.08
CA ASP A 6 -0.29 33.48 7.81
C ASP A 6 0.25 32.82 6.55
N PHE A 7 0.73 31.58 6.63
CA PHE A 7 1.25 30.88 5.45
C PHE A 7 0.11 30.35 4.57
N ASN A 8 0.05 30.79 3.31
CA ASN A 8 -0.92 30.30 2.34
C ASN A 8 -0.46 28.95 1.74
N PRO A 9 -1.21 27.84 1.93
CA PRO A 9 -0.86 26.52 1.39
C PRO A 9 -0.74 26.48 -0.15
N GLU A 10 -1.38 27.40 -0.86
CA GLU A 10 -1.31 27.48 -2.32
C GLU A 10 0.10 27.77 -2.82
N PHE A 11 0.89 28.58 -2.10
CA PHE A 11 2.29 28.82 -2.45
C PHE A 11 3.15 27.55 -2.38
N LEU A 12 2.88 26.67 -1.39
CA LEU A 12 3.56 25.38 -1.35
C LEU A 12 3.18 24.47 -2.51
N THR A 13 1.92 24.47 -2.87
CA THR A 13 1.44 23.68 -4.02
C THR A 13 2.12 24.17 -5.31
N LEU A 14 2.21 25.49 -5.51
CA LEU A 14 2.95 26.08 -6.63
C LEU A 14 4.44 25.70 -6.59
N SER A 15 5.07 25.81 -5.42
CA SER A 15 6.48 25.44 -5.25
C SER A 15 6.74 23.96 -5.54
N ILE A 16 5.80 23.05 -5.21
CA ILE A 16 5.87 21.65 -5.55
C ILE A 16 5.82 21.47 -7.09
N HIS A 17 4.90 22.15 -7.76
CA HIS A 17 4.79 22.10 -9.23
C HIS A 17 6.08 22.60 -9.91
N GLU A 18 6.60 23.73 -9.48
CA GLU A 18 7.85 24.29 -10.00
C GLU A 18 9.05 23.36 -9.76
N ALA A 19 9.16 22.81 -8.54
CA ALA A 19 10.22 21.86 -8.21
C ALA A 19 10.12 20.58 -9.08
N MET A 20 8.90 20.12 -9.38
CA MET A 20 8.69 18.99 -10.29
C MET A 20 9.07 19.35 -11.73
N ALA A 21 8.72 20.51 -12.22
CA ALA A 21 9.08 21.01 -13.54
C ALA A 21 10.61 21.12 -13.72
N CYS A 22 11.29 21.60 -12.68
CA CYS A 22 12.76 21.70 -12.62
C CYS A 22 13.44 20.38 -12.28
N LYS A 23 12.72 19.27 -12.16
CA LYS A 23 13.23 17.93 -11.78
C LYS A 23 13.95 17.91 -10.43
N SER A 24 13.65 18.85 -9.54
CA SER A 24 14.23 18.93 -8.19
C SER A 24 13.42 18.07 -7.21
N VAL A 25 13.61 16.75 -7.27
CA VAL A 25 12.84 15.77 -6.49
C VAL A 25 12.91 16.05 -4.99
N ARG A 26 14.09 16.33 -4.46
CA ARG A 26 14.29 16.59 -3.02
C ARG A 26 13.50 17.83 -2.54
N VAL A 27 13.49 18.90 -3.33
CA VAL A 27 12.72 20.10 -3.00
C VAL A 27 11.23 19.83 -3.04
N ALA A 28 10.76 19.09 -4.07
CA ALA A 28 9.35 18.71 -4.18
C ALA A 28 8.90 17.85 -2.99
N ILE A 29 9.72 16.87 -2.56
CA ILE A 29 9.43 16.03 -1.38
C ILE A 29 9.41 16.88 -0.11
N ALA A 30 10.40 17.77 0.09
CA ALA A 30 10.47 18.63 1.28
C ALA A 30 9.25 19.56 1.37
N ALA A 31 8.87 20.22 0.29
CA ALA A 31 7.69 21.09 0.23
C ALA A 31 6.38 20.28 0.47
N SER A 32 6.26 19.09 -0.12
CA SER A 32 5.11 18.20 0.10
C SER A 32 5.03 17.71 1.55
N THR A 33 6.18 17.40 2.16
CA THR A 33 6.24 16.99 3.58
C THR A 33 5.83 18.12 4.51
N PHE A 34 6.24 19.36 4.21
CA PHE A 34 5.79 20.53 4.94
C PHE A 34 4.27 20.74 4.80
N LEU A 35 3.73 20.59 3.58
CA LEU A 35 2.30 20.65 3.31
C LEU A 35 1.53 19.61 4.14
N LEU A 36 2.05 18.37 4.28
CA LEU A 36 1.46 17.35 5.13
C LEU A 36 1.38 17.75 6.61
N GLY A 37 2.31 18.57 7.10
CA GLY A 37 2.27 19.11 8.46
C GLY A 37 1.08 20.05 8.70
N LEU A 38 0.63 20.78 7.66
CA LEU A 38 -0.47 21.72 7.76
C LEU A 38 -1.84 21.06 7.86
N TYR A 39 -2.02 19.82 7.35
CA TYR A 39 -3.28 19.06 7.52
C TYR A 39 -3.59 18.81 8.98
N SER A 40 -2.59 18.59 9.82
CA SER A 40 -2.76 18.41 11.27
C SER A 40 -3.22 19.70 11.98
N ALA A 41 -3.05 20.86 11.35
CA ALA A 41 -3.45 22.16 11.89
C ALA A 41 -4.91 22.54 11.54
N GLY A 42 -5.65 21.69 10.82
CA GLY A 42 -7.07 21.92 10.50
C GLY A 42 -7.33 23.05 9.51
N LYS A 43 -6.31 23.52 8.76
CA LYS A 43 -6.46 24.57 7.76
C LYS A 43 -7.13 24.00 6.48
N PRO A 44 -7.94 24.80 5.76
CA PRO A 44 -8.45 24.40 4.46
C PRO A 44 -7.28 24.20 3.49
N MET A 45 -7.28 23.09 2.79
CA MET A 45 -6.18 22.67 1.93
C MET A 45 -6.62 22.59 0.46
N PRO A 46 -5.75 22.92 -0.50
CA PRO A 46 -6.11 22.94 -1.93
C PRO A 46 -6.26 21.55 -2.55
N MET A 47 -5.76 20.52 -1.88
CA MET A 47 -5.87 19.12 -2.32
C MET A 47 -6.09 18.17 -1.13
N THR A 48 -6.44 16.93 -1.38
CA THR A 48 -6.60 15.90 -0.32
C THR A 48 -5.25 15.46 0.25
N GLU A 49 -5.21 15.01 1.52
CA GLU A 49 -3.99 14.49 2.14
C GLU A 49 -3.45 13.29 1.35
N ALA A 50 -4.34 12.41 0.86
CA ALA A 50 -3.97 11.29 0.01
C ALA A 50 -3.28 11.73 -1.29
N ALA A 51 -3.74 12.79 -1.94
CA ALA A 51 -3.12 13.30 -3.17
C ALA A 51 -1.69 13.80 -2.91
N VAL A 52 -1.43 14.46 -1.78
CA VAL A 52 -0.07 14.88 -1.40
C VAL A 52 0.82 13.66 -1.15
N LEU A 53 0.33 12.69 -0.38
CA LEU A 53 1.06 11.45 -0.08
C LEU A 53 1.35 10.66 -1.36
N ARG A 54 0.37 10.56 -2.27
CA ARG A 54 0.55 9.95 -3.59
C ARG A 54 1.66 10.64 -4.39
N ASN A 55 1.69 11.97 -4.41
CA ASN A 55 2.72 12.73 -5.13
C ASN A 55 4.11 12.47 -4.56
N ILE A 56 4.27 12.42 -3.23
CA ILE A 56 5.54 12.07 -2.58
C ILE A 56 5.97 10.66 -2.98
N ILE A 57 5.08 9.67 -2.90
CA ILE A 57 5.38 8.29 -3.26
C ILE A 57 5.74 8.20 -4.75
N ALA A 58 5.02 8.91 -5.64
CA ALA A 58 5.33 8.92 -7.06
C ALA A 58 6.73 9.51 -7.38
N LEU A 59 7.19 10.46 -6.59
CA LEU A 59 8.56 11.00 -6.67
C LEU A 59 9.58 9.97 -6.16
N LEU A 60 9.31 9.37 -4.99
CA LEU A 60 10.18 8.35 -4.39
C LEU A 60 10.33 7.10 -5.25
N LEU A 61 9.29 6.72 -6.01
CA LEU A 61 9.38 5.59 -6.95
C LEU A 61 10.43 5.76 -8.05
N ARG A 62 10.93 6.99 -8.28
CA ARG A 62 12.00 7.30 -9.24
C ARG A 62 13.38 7.23 -8.61
N GLU A 63 13.47 7.21 -7.28
CA GLU A 63 14.71 7.19 -6.52
C GLU A 63 15.01 5.75 -6.08
N PRO A 64 16.17 5.18 -6.44
CA PRO A 64 16.56 3.87 -5.96
C PRO A 64 16.77 3.86 -4.45
N GLY A 65 16.39 2.78 -3.78
CA GLY A 65 16.59 2.62 -2.33
C GLY A 65 15.59 3.37 -1.44
N SER A 66 14.47 3.84 -2.01
CA SER A 66 13.44 4.60 -1.31
C SER A 66 12.32 3.74 -0.71
N GLU A 67 12.49 2.42 -0.67
CA GLU A 67 11.45 1.47 -0.27
C GLU A 67 10.90 1.76 1.15
N ALA A 68 11.79 2.02 2.11
CA ALA A 68 11.40 2.33 3.49
C ALA A 68 10.57 3.62 3.59
N GLU A 69 10.93 4.65 2.80
CA GLU A 69 10.20 5.90 2.78
C GLU A 69 8.83 5.74 2.11
N ILE A 70 8.73 4.97 1.02
CA ILE A 70 7.46 4.64 0.38
C ILE A 70 6.53 3.93 1.37
N LEU A 71 7.02 2.95 2.12
CA LEU A 71 6.26 2.29 3.19
C LEU A 71 5.81 3.28 4.27
N LYS A 72 6.69 4.15 4.72
CA LYS A 72 6.39 5.18 5.73
C LYS A 72 5.20 6.07 5.31
N TYR A 73 5.24 6.62 4.10
CA TYR A 73 4.16 7.50 3.62
C TYR A 73 2.87 6.73 3.31
N SER A 74 2.98 5.49 2.85
CA SER A 74 1.82 4.62 2.62
C SER A 74 1.14 4.22 3.93
N ARG A 75 1.91 3.88 4.97
CA ARG A 75 1.38 3.63 6.33
C ARG A 75 0.71 4.87 6.91
N ARG A 76 1.30 6.06 6.68
CA ARG A 76 0.65 7.31 7.08
C ARG A 76 -0.70 7.49 6.41
N ALA A 77 -0.81 7.24 5.09
CA ALA A 77 -2.10 7.31 4.39
C ALA A 77 -3.12 6.36 5.02
N LYS A 78 -2.73 5.12 5.31
CA LYS A 78 -3.61 4.13 5.92
C LYS A 78 -4.06 4.52 7.32
N LEU A 79 -3.13 5.00 8.15
CA LEU A 79 -3.43 5.48 9.50
C LEU A 79 -4.42 6.64 9.46
N ARG A 80 -4.19 7.65 8.61
CA ARG A 80 -5.07 8.81 8.48
C ARG A 80 -6.47 8.41 8.00
N MET A 81 -6.56 7.43 7.09
CA MET A 81 -7.85 6.88 6.66
C MET A 81 -8.58 6.14 7.81
N ALA A 82 -7.86 5.47 8.69
CA ALA A 82 -8.44 4.83 9.87
C ALA A 82 -8.91 5.86 10.91
N GLU A 83 -8.18 6.96 11.10
CA GLU A 83 -8.50 8.02 12.06
C GLU A 83 -9.66 8.92 11.60
N LEU A 84 -9.65 9.37 10.36
CA LEU A 84 -10.54 10.41 9.84
C LEU A 84 -11.62 9.88 8.88
N GLY A 85 -11.50 8.63 8.45
CA GLY A 85 -12.32 8.05 7.40
C GLY A 85 -11.76 8.29 6.00
N MET A 86 -12.11 7.39 5.08
CA MET A 86 -11.62 7.40 3.71
C MET A 86 -11.98 8.71 2.97
N GLU A 87 -13.21 9.21 3.13
CA GLU A 87 -13.66 10.41 2.41
C GLU A 87 -12.91 11.67 2.83
N ALA A 88 -12.57 11.80 4.10
CA ALA A 88 -11.83 12.95 4.60
C ALA A 88 -10.39 12.99 4.05
N VAL A 89 -9.77 11.83 3.86
CA VAL A 89 -8.36 11.72 3.44
C VAL A 89 -8.21 11.62 1.92
N CYS A 90 -9.07 10.83 1.26
CA CYS A 90 -8.98 10.55 -0.18
C CYS A 90 -9.93 11.39 -1.05
N GLY A 91 -10.95 12.01 -0.43
CA GLY A 91 -12.02 12.69 -1.14
C GLY A 91 -13.26 11.81 -1.30
N LYS A 92 -14.36 12.42 -1.74
CA LYS A 92 -15.68 11.78 -1.83
C LYS A 92 -15.88 10.96 -3.10
N GLY A 93 -16.74 9.97 -3.00
CA GLY A 93 -17.26 9.20 -4.13
C GLY A 93 -16.16 8.50 -4.94
N THR A 94 -16.31 8.50 -6.25
CA THR A 94 -15.40 7.80 -7.18
C THR A 94 -13.98 8.33 -7.17
N VAL A 95 -13.78 9.61 -6.84
CA VAL A 95 -12.44 10.22 -6.72
C VAL A 95 -11.70 9.59 -5.55
N GLY A 96 -12.33 9.50 -4.39
CA GLY A 96 -11.74 8.89 -3.20
C GLY A 96 -11.43 7.41 -3.41
N LEU A 97 -12.33 6.67 -4.06
CA LEU A 97 -12.09 5.26 -4.40
C LEU A 97 -10.88 5.10 -5.34
N ARG A 98 -10.75 5.98 -6.34
CA ARG A 98 -9.60 5.97 -7.27
C ARG A 98 -8.29 6.27 -6.55
N GLU A 99 -8.25 7.23 -5.64
CA GLU A 99 -7.08 7.54 -4.83
C GLU A 99 -6.67 6.34 -3.96
N ARG A 100 -7.61 5.72 -3.24
CA ARG A 100 -7.36 4.52 -2.44
C ARG A 100 -6.80 3.37 -3.30
N ASN A 101 -7.45 3.10 -4.44
CA ASN A 101 -7.04 2.02 -5.33
C ASN A 101 -5.65 2.28 -5.93
N TRP A 102 -5.27 3.54 -6.13
CA TRP A 102 -3.92 3.88 -6.57
C TRP A 102 -2.87 3.38 -5.57
N PHE A 103 -3.07 3.60 -4.24
CA PHE A 103 -2.16 3.08 -3.22
C PHE A 103 -2.09 1.56 -3.28
N ALA A 104 -3.22 0.88 -3.26
CA ALA A 104 -3.30 -0.57 -3.29
C ALA A 104 -2.51 -1.17 -4.47
N VAL A 105 -2.76 -0.68 -5.68
CA VAL A 105 -2.10 -1.17 -6.91
C VAL A 105 -0.60 -0.83 -6.92
N LYS A 106 -0.21 0.34 -6.44
CA LYS A 106 1.23 0.71 -6.39
C LYS A 106 1.99 -0.15 -5.41
N LEU A 107 1.44 -0.41 -4.23
CA LEU A 107 2.04 -1.28 -3.23
C LEU A 107 2.15 -2.72 -3.72
N TRP A 108 1.11 -3.25 -4.36
CA TRP A 108 1.14 -4.54 -5.03
C TRP A 108 2.29 -4.64 -6.05
N ASN A 109 2.40 -3.65 -6.93
CA ASN A 109 3.46 -3.62 -7.96
C ASN A 109 4.86 -3.50 -7.34
N MET A 110 4.99 -2.76 -6.24
CA MET A 110 6.24 -2.67 -5.48
C MET A 110 6.60 -4.01 -4.84
N ALA A 111 5.63 -4.72 -4.27
CA ALA A 111 5.85 -6.05 -3.71
C ALA A 111 6.41 -7.02 -4.76
N ILE A 112 5.81 -7.05 -5.96
CA ILE A 112 6.30 -7.87 -7.08
C ILE A 112 7.73 -7.46 -7.49
N LYS A 113 8.03 -6.16 -7.54
CA LYS A 113 9.40 -5.68 -7.82
C LYS A 113 10.38 -6.14 -6.76
N MET A 114 10.02 -6.04 -5.48
CA MET A 114 10.86 -6.50 -4.36
C MET A 114 11.09 -8.01 -4.39
N ALA A 115 10.08 -8.80 -4.75
CA ALA A 115 10.24 -10.24 -4.94
C ALA A 115 11.28 -10.56 -6.03
N LYS A 116 11.23 -9.87 -7.18
CA LYS A 116 12.22 -10.03 -8.26
C LYS A 116 13.63 -9.63 -7.84
N GLU A 117 13.76 -8.65 -6.96
CA GLU A 117 15.03 -8.19 -6.39
C GLU A 117 15.49 -9.02 -5.17
N LYS A 118 14.73 -10.07 -4.80
CA LYS A 118 14.96 -10.92 -3.61
C LYS A 118 14.99 -10.14 -2.28
N LYS A 119 14.32 -8.99 -2.22
CA LYS A 119 14.13 -8.18 -1.01
C LYS A 119 12.83 -8.59 -0.32
N TYR A 120 12.78 -9.81 0.20
CA TYR A 120 11.54 -10.43 0.66
C TYR A 120 10.93 -9.76 1.90
N ASP A 121 11.73 -9.13 2.78
CA ASP A 121 11.22 -8.34 3.92
C ASP A 121 10.32 -7.21 3.42
N TYR A 122 10.80 -6.40 2.46
CA TYR A 122 9.99 -5.36 1.84
C TYR A 122 8.81 -5.93 1.06
N CYS A 123 9.00 -7.06 0.39
CA CYS A 123 7.93 -7.75 -0.34
C CYS A 123 6.76 -8.08 0.60
N THR A 124 7.05 -8.67 1.77
CA THR A 124 6.08 -8.98 2.82
C THR A 124 5.30 -7.73 3.24
N GLU A 125 6.01 -6.66 3.62
CA GLU A 125 5.39 -5.43 4.11
C GLU A 125 4.53 -4.73 3.05
N PHE A 126 4.97 -4.71 1.79
CA PHE A 126 4.21 -4.14 0.69
C PHE A 126 2.93 -4.92 0.39
N PHE A 127 2.96 -6.26 0.43
CA PHE A 127 1.76 -7.08 0.24
C PHE A 127 0.78 -6.95 1.42
N GLU A 128 1.25 -6.93 2.66
CA GLU A 128 0.42 -6.68 3.84
C GLU A 128 -0.34 -5.37 3.71
N LEU A 129 0.38 -4.30 3.39
CA LEU A 129 -0.21 -2.97 3.26
C LEU A 129 -1.15 -2.86 2.05
N ALA A 130 -0.84 -3.52 0.94
CA ALA A 130 -1.74 -3.60 -0.22
C ALA A 130 -3.07 -4.30 0.16
N ALA A 131 -3.01 -5.41 0.91
CA ALA A 131 -4.21 -6.09 1.41
C ALA A 131 -5.08 -5.19 2.27
N GLU A 132 -4.45 -4.35 3.12
CA GLU A 132 -5.17 -3.40 3.96
C GLU A 132 -5.88 -2.31 3.14
N PHE A 133 -5.26 -1.80 2.07
CA PHE A 133 -5.90 -0.83 1.17
C PHE A 133 -7.03 -1.46 0.36
N PHE A 134 -6.87 -2.68 -0.14
CA PHE A 134 -7.95 -3.39 -0.84
C PHE A 134 -9.14 -3.67 0.08
N SER A 135 -8.91 -4.03 1.35
CA SER A 135 -9.98 -4.32 2.32
C SER A 135 -10.71 -3.09 2.86
N SER A 136 -10.22 -1.87 2.62
CA SER A 136 -10.81 -0.63 3.16
C SER A 136 -12.01 -0.12 2.34
N GLY A 137 -12.50 -0.85 1.36
CA GLY A 137 -13.66 -0.48 0.53
C GLY A 137 -14.97 -0.97 1.14
N ASN A 138 -15.98 -0.11 1.11
CA ASN A 138 -17.35 -0.44 1.55
C ASN A 138 -18.15 -1.17 0.44
N GLY A 139 -17.50 -1.90 -0.44
CA GLY A 139 -18.15 -2.51 -1.58
C GLY A 139 -17.99 -4.03 -1.59
N GLU A 140 -19.07 -4.71 -1.86
CA GLU A 140 -19.17 -6.12 -2.22
C GLU A 140 -18.50 -6.42 -3.60
N ASP A 141 -17.30 -5.83 -3.83
CA ASP A 141 -16.58 -6.02 -5.07
C ASP A 141 -15.72 -7.28 -4.93
N ASP A 142 -16.20 -8.37 -5.53
CA ASP A 142 -15.53 -9.68 -5.54
C ASP A 142 -14.08 -9.59 -5.99
N ALA A 143 -13.77 -8.68 -6.91
CA ALA A 143 -12.41 -8.46 -7.39
C ALA A 143 -11.48 -7.96 -6.26
N ASN A 144 -11.96 -7.11 -5.37
CA ASN A 144 -11.18 -6.63 -4.23
C ASN A 144 -10.93 -7.75 -3.21
N HIS A 145 -11.93 -8.61 -2.96
CA HIS A 145 -11.78 -9.76 -2.06
C HIS A 145 -10.69 -10.72 -2.55
N LEU A 146 -10.66 -11.01 -3.84
CA LEU A 146 -9.62 -11.84 -4.44
C LEU A 146 -8.22 -11.22 -4.28
N LEU A 147 -8.10 -9.89 -4.50
CA LEU A 147 -6.83 -9.17 -4.34
C LEU A 147 -6.36 -9.15 -2.88
N VAL A 148 -7.26 -9.00 -1.92
CA VAL A 148 -6.94 -9.13 -0.49
C VAL A 148 -6.40 -10.53 -0.19
N CYS A 149 -7.11 -11.56 -0.63
CA CYS A 149 -6.71 -12.96 -0.43
C CYS A 149 -5.32 -13.23 -1.02
N LYS A 150 -5.09 -12.85 -2.29
CA LYS A 150 -3.78 -12.98 -2.96
C LYS A 150 -2.68 -12.23 -2.22
N SER A 151 -2.94 -10.99 -1.81
CA SER A 151 -1.95 -10.19 -1.07
C SER A 151 -1.52 -10.86 0.23
N LEU A 152 -2.47 -11.38 1.00
CA LEU A 152 -2.17 -12.05 2.27
C LEU A 152 -1.35 -13.34 2.07
N ILE A 153 -1.72 -14.16 1.07
CA ILE A 153 -0.97 -15.39 0.76
C ILE A 153 0.45 -15.07 0.30
N MET A 154 0.60 -14.09 -0.60
CA MET A 154 1.92 -13.68 -1.11
C MET A 154 2.80 -13.08 -0.03
N SER A 155 2.21 -12.35 0.93
CA SER A 155 2.95 -11.83 2.09
C SER A 155 3.52 -12.97 2.95
N VAL A 156 2.71 -14.00 3.26
CA VAL A 156 3.18 -15.16 4.02
C VAL A 156 4.28 -15.90 3.26
N ALA A 157 4.09 -16.14 1.96
CA ALA A 157 5.11 -16.79 1.13
C ALA A 157 6.44 -16.01 1.11
N ALA A 158 6.38 -14.67 0.97
CA ALA A 158 7.57 -13.84 1.03
C ALA A 158 8.28 -13.91 2.39
N LYS A 159 7.52 -13.98 3.50
CA LYS A 159 8.08 -14.12 4.84
C LYS A 159 8.81 -15.46 5.00
N LEU A 160 8.20 -16.55 4.54
CA LEU A 160 8.84 -17.87 4.55
C LEU A 160 10.16 -17.88 3.78
N LEU A 161 10.19 -17.24 2.60
CA LEU A 161 11.42 -17.10 1.80
C LEU A 161 12.50 -16.26 2.49
N THR A 162 12.13 -15.21 3.23
CA THR A 162 13.05 -14.44 4.04
C THR A 162 13.72 -15.32 5.10
N ASP A 163 12.93 -16.09 5.83
CA ASP A 163 13.41 -16.92 6.94
C ASP A 163 14.29 -18.06 6.42
N GLU A 164 13.95 -18.66 5.28
CA GLU A 164 14.77 -19.66 4.61
C GLU A 164 16.12 -19.09 4.16
N LEU A 165 16.15 -17.94 3.51
CA LEU A 165 17.41 -17.29 3.09
C LEU A 165 18.31 -16.94 4.27
N ASN A 166 17.72 -16.46 5.35
CA ASN A 166 18.47 -16.08 6.55
C ASN A 166 18.87 -17.29 7.40
N LYS A 167 18.41 -18.53 7.02
CA LYS A 167 18.60 -19.75 7.82
C LYS A 167 18.14 -19.57 9.27
N SER A 168 17.13 -18.72 9.45
CA SER A 168 16.57 -18.37 10.75
C SER A 168 15.32 -19.19 10.97
N PRO A 169 15.19 -19.94 12.09
CA PRO A 169 13.93 -20.60 12.38
C PRO A 169 12.84 -19.55 12.55
N LEU A 170 11.66 -19.84 12.00
CA LEU A 170 10.47 -19.02 12.21
C LEU A 170 10.25 -18.83 13.70
N SER A 171 10.11 -17.58 14.13
CA SER A 171 9.68 -17.31 15.50
C SER A 171 8.22 -17.73 15.69
N ASP A 172 7.85 -18.15 16.89
CA ASP A 172 6.45 -18.48 17.23
C ASP A 172 5.50 -17.33 16.94
N SER A 173 5.98 -16.09 17.06
CA SER A 173 5.24 -14.87 16.73
C SER A 173 4.96 -14.77 15.23
N ASP A 174 5.95 -15.04 14.38
CA ASP A 174 5.81 -14.98 12.93
C ASP A 174 4.93 -16.12 12.40
N LEU A 175 5.06 -17.31 12.97
CA LEU A 175 4.16 -18.45 12.70
C LEU A 175 2.70 -18.09 13.02
N LYS A 176 2.47 -17.51 14.19
CA LYS A 176 1.14 -17.10 14.65
C LYS A 176 0.53 -16.05 13.72
N LYS A 177 1.32 -15.04 13.34
CA LYS A 177 0.93 -14.01 12.39
C LYS A 177 0.61 -14.61 11.01
N GLY A 178 1.44 -15.51 10.50
CA GLY A 178 1.22 -16.20 9.24
C GLY A 178 -0.08 -17.00 9.21
N ILE A 179 -0.35 -17.78 10.28
CA ILE A 179 -1.59 -18.53 10.44
C ILE A 179 -2.81 -17.61 10.48
N GLU A 180 -2.73 -16.48 11.20
CA GLU A 180 -3.79 -15.49 11.27
C GLU A 180 -4.08 -14.88 9.88
N MET A 181 -3.04 -14.54 9.12
CA MET A 181 -3.18 -14.00 7.78
C MET A 181 -3.81 -15.01 6.80
N LEU A 182 -3.39 -16.27 6.84
CA LEU A 182 -3.98 -17.34 6.03
C LEU A 182 -5.43 -17.62 6.43
N SER A 183 -5.73 -17.61 7.72
CA SER A 183 -7.10 -17.73 8.23
C SER A 183 -7.99 -16.59 7.77
N ARG A 184 -7.47 -15.34 7.78
CA ARG A 184 -8.16 -14.17 7.24
C ARG A 184 -8.39 -14.29 5.73
N ALA A 185 -7.39 -14.75 4.97
CA ALA A 185 -7.54 -15.01 3.54
C ALA A 185 -8.62 -16.07 3.26
N GLY A 186 -8.66 -17.13 4.06
CA GLY A 186 -9.68 -18.16 3.98
C GLY A 186 -11.10 -17.65 4.25
N LYS A 187 -11.28 -16.78 5.22
CA LYS A 187 -12.59 -16.14 5.50
C LYS A 187 -13.06 -15.27 4.34
N VAL A 188 -12.19 -14.42 3.84
CA VAL A 188 -12.47 -13.56 2.67
C VAL A 188 -12.90 -14.39 1.47
N LYS A 189 -12.23 -15.53 1.23
CA LYS A 189 -12.59 -16.46 0.15
C LYS A 189 -13.96 -17.09 0.35
N ILE A 190 -14.31 -17.51 1.57
CA ILE A 190 -15.60 -18.12 1.87
C ILE A 190 -16.72 -17.12 1.62
N GLU A 191 -16.54 -15.86 2.05
CA GLU A 191 -17.49 -14.77 1.80
C GLU A 191 -17.67 -14.51 0.30
N ALA A 192 -16.57 -14.42 -0.47
CA ALA A 192 -16.61 -14.25 -1.92
C ALA A 192 -17.25 -15.46 -2.65
N CYS A 193 -16.96 -16.70 -2.22
CA CYS A 193 -17.56 -17.91 -2.81
C CYS A 193 -19.03 -18.08 -2.52
N GLN A 194 -19.56 -17.46 -1.46
CA GLN A 194 -21.02 -17.43 -1.21
C GLN A 194 -21.73 -16.48 -2.17
N LEU A 195 -21.02 -15.49 -2.74
CA LEU A 195 -21.55 -14.52 -3.69
C LEU A 195 -21.41 -14.94 -5.16
N SER A 196 -20.37 -15.71 -5.52
CA SER A 196 -20.12 -16.11 -6.90
C SER A 196 -20.11 -17.64 -7.09
N ARG A 197 -20.78 -18.12 -8.14
CA ARG A 197 -20.89 -19.56 -8.45
C ARG A 197 -19.57 -20.11 -9.00
N VAL A 198 -19.08 -21.16 -8.35
CA VAL A 198 -18.23 -22.32 -8.84
C VAL A 198 -17.06 -22.07 -9.81
N THR A 199 -17.02 -21.02 -10.62
CA THR A 199 -15.94 -20.76 -11.59
C THR A 199 -14.62 -20.34 -10.93
N ASP A 200 -14.64 -19.82 -9.71
CA ASP A 200 -13.47 -19.22 -9.08
C ASP A 200 -12.56 -20.21 -8.34
N ILE A 201 -13.06 -21.41 -8.04
CA ILE A 201 -12.22 -22.47 -7.43
C ILE A 201 -11.12 -22.91 -8.38
N CYS A 202 -11.41 -22.99 -9.69
CA CYS A 202 -10.43 -23.37 -10.71
C CYS A 202 -9.35 -22.29 -10.87
N VAL A 203 -9.71 -20.98 -10.81
CA VAL A 203 -8.75 -19.87 -10.88
C VAL A 203 -7.85 -19.85 -9.65
N PHE A 204 -8.40 -20.11 -8.47
CA PHE A 204 -7.61 -20.16 -7.23
C PHE A 204 -6.61 -21.33 -7.20
N LEU A 205 -7.02 -22.51 -7.66
CA LEU A 205 -6.12 -23.66 -7.80
C LEU A 205 -5.04 -23.40 -8.84
N HIS A 206 -5.39 -22.73 -9.94
CA HIS A 206 -4.42 -22.29 -10.95
C HIS A 206 -3.40 -21.29 -10.38
N ASP A 207 -3.86 -20.33 -9.56
CA ASP A 207 -2.99 -19.35 -8.91
C ASP A 207 -2.12 -19.96 -7.81
N LEU A 208 -2.59 -20.99 -7.11
CA LEU A 208 -1.79 -21.80 -6.17
C LEU A 208 -0.71 -22.60 -6.92
N ILE A 209 -1.05 -23.20 -8.06
CA ILE A 209 -0.10 -23.87 -8.95
C ILE A 209 0.90 -22.86 -9.53
N PHE A 210 0.47 -21.64 -9.83
CA PHE A 210 1.36 -20.57 -10.28
C PHE A 210 2.31 -20.10 -9.17
N LEU A 211 1.89 -20.14 -7.90
CA LEU A 211 2.74 -19.93 -6.72
C LEU A 211 3.80 -21.05 -6.59
N ASP A 212 3.42 -22.29 -6.79
CA ASP A 212 4.36 -23.42 -6.83
C ASP A 212 5.35 -23.28 -7.98
N ILE A 213 4.90 -22.85 -9.16
CA ILE A 213 5.78 -22.60 -10.32
C ILE A 213 6.70 -21.41 -10.05
N LEU A 214 6.23 -20.33 -9.41
CA LEU A 214 7.06 -19.20 -9.00
C LEU A 214 8.08 -19.61 -7.95
N LEU A 215 7.72 -20.45 -6.99
CA LEU A 215 8.62 -21.03 -6.01
C LEU A 215 9.66 -21.95 -6.69
N ILE A 216 9.24 -22.78 -7.65
CA ILE A 216 10.16 -23.66 -8.42
C ILE A 216 11.08 -22.87 -9.35
N GLN A 217 10.66 -21.73 -9.91
CA GLN A 217 11.52 -20.87 -10.73
C GLN A 217 12.49 -19.98 -9.92
N LEU A 218 12.30 -19.90 -8.61
CA LEU A 218 13.18 -19.19 -7.69
C LEU A 218 14.26 -20.11 -7.09
N TYR A 219 14.14 -21.43 -7.32
CA TYR A 219 15.18 -22.45 -7.09
C TYR A 219 15.98 -22.74 -8.37
#